data_beae9a1a74a775a80b0616dfd0386503
#
_entry.id   beae9a1a74a775a80b0616dfd0386503
#
_cell.length_a   1.000
_cell.length_b   1.000
_cell.length_c   1.000
_cell.angle_alpha   90.00
_cell.angle_beta   90.00
_cell.angle_gamma   90.00
#
_symmetry.space_group_name_H-M   'P 1'
#
loop_
_entity.id
_entity.type
_entity.pdbx_description
1 polymer ?
#
loop_
_entity_poly.entity_id
_entity_poly.type
_entity_poly.pdbx_seq_one_letter_code
_entity_poly.pdbx_strand_id
1 'polypeptide(L)'
;MSQDRENEFRIQIVRRKAPSGRRIRVKRSQSFLDSLAPRRDGRSSGNRARPSRAVQRQFHRRVIVKASIKRMVGTGAAKLKDHLSYLERDATQKDASPGKLYGSILHDVDAESFRDRCKDDRHHFRFVVSPKDAEQMTDLKAYTRELVSRMESDLGTKLDWVAIDHYDTAQPHTHLLVRGVRDDGKDLVIPREYISRGMRERAQEVASLELGPMSELENRAKLARTIDAQHKTDLDKMIDRARDGEMLDLRKPVPPRQLWRKQLIARRIKTLQRMGLAEYEGRGQWRIKPDFTQTLTCLLYTSDAADE
;
A
#
# COMPACT_ATOMS: atom_id res chain seq x y z
N MET A 1 -23.82 23.40 -15.11
CA MET A 1 -23.21 22.22 -15.71
C MET A 1 -21.78 22.59 -16.08
N SER A 2 -20.83 22.29 -15.23
CA SER A 2 -19.38 22.46 -15.52
C SER A 2 -18.68 21.29 -14.86
N GLN A 3 -18.15 20.39 -15.68
CA GLN A 3 -17.34 19.26 -15.27
C GLN A 3 -15.94 19.78 -14.98
N ASP A 4 -15.58 19.93 -13.70
CA ASP A 4 -14.19 20.11 -13.31
C ASP A 4 -13.49 18.74 -13.34
N ARG A 5 -12.77 18.50 -14.43
CA ARG A 5 -11.85 17.38 -14.56
C ARG A 5 -10.78 17.50 -13.49
N GLU A 6 -10.77 16.59 -12.54
CA GLU A 6 -9.65 16.39 -11.64
C GLU A 6 -8.40 16.08 -12.46
N ASN A 7 -7.49 17.04 -12.53
CA ASN A 7 -6.15 16.83 -13.07
C ASN A 7 -5.35 15.93 -12.11
N GLU A 8 -5.53 14.64 -12.28
CA GLU A 8 -4.69 13.63 -11.67
C GLU A 8 -3.27 13.76 -12.25
N PHE A 9 -2.36 14.35 -11.47
CA PHE A 9 -0.97 14.48 -11.87
C PHE A 9 -0.32 13.08 -11.86
N ARG A 10 -0.43 12.36 -12.97
CA ARG A 10 0.47 11.27 -13.30
C ARG A 10 1.88 11.85 -13.36
N ILE A 11 2.77 11.34 -12.52
CA ILE A 11 4.19 11.67 -12.61
C ILE A 11 4.69 11.13 -13.95
N GLN A 12 4.72 11.98 -14.98
CA GLN A 12 5.40 11.67 -16.23
C GLN A 12 6.90 11.64 -15.95
N ILE A 13 7.49 10.48 -16.11
CA ILE A 13 8.93 10.29 -16.07
C ILE A 13 9.50 10.90 -17.34
N VAL A 14 9.96 12.14 -17.28
CA VAL A 14 10.81 12.71 -18.33
C VAL A 14 12.15 11.99 -18.26
N ARG A 15 12.35 11.01 -19.14
CA ARG A 15 13.64 10.38 -19.36
C ARG A 15 14.58 11.42 -20.01
N ARG A 16 15.38 12.11 -19.22
CA ARG A 16 16.56 12.78 -19.76
C ARG A 16 17.60 11.71 -20.09
N LYS A 17 17.99 11.62 -21.39
CA LYS A 17 19.13 10.82 -21.84
C LYS A 17 20.38 11.29 -21.08
N ALA A 18 21.03 10.38 -20.36
CA ALA A 18 22.34 10.62 -19.77
C ALA A 18 23.42 10.49 -20.85
N PRO A 19 24.49 11.31 -20.80
CA PRO A 19 25.63 11.15 -21.68
C PRO A 19 26.40 9.88 -21.35
N SER A 20 26.90 9.21 -22.38
CA SER A 20 27.71 8.00 -22.34
C SER A 20 29.03 8.25 -21.59
N GLY A 21 29.29 7.51 -20.52
CA GLY A 21 30.59 7.52 -19.90
C GLY A 21 30.63 6.88 -18.50
N ARG A 22 31.33 5.75 -18.40
CA ARG A 22 31.78 4.99 -17.23
C ARG A 22 30.69 4.23 -16.44
N ARG A 23 30.74 2.90 -16.58
CA ARG A 23 30.07 1.94 -15.69
C ARG A 23 30.59 2.12 -14.26
N ILE A 24 29.86 2.87 -13.46
CA ILE A 24 30.03 2.85 -12.00
C ILE A 24 29.27 1.60 -11.53
N ARG A 25 30.01 0.66 -10.93
CA ARG A 25 29.49 -0.54 -10.27
C ARG A 25 28.73 -0.08 -9.03
N VAL A 26 27.42 0.18 -9.18
CA VAL A 26 26.56 0.54 -8.05
C VAL A 26 26.47 -0.70 -7.14
N LYS A 27 27.12 -0.64 -5.98
CA LYS A 27 26.87 -1.59 -4.88
C LYS A 27 25.36 -1.54 -4.60
N ARG A 28 24.71 -2.73 -4.57
CA ARG A 28 23.33 -2.87 -4.14
C ARG A 28 23.14 -2.07 -2.85
N SER A 29 22.43 -0.96 -2.90
CA SER A 29 22.12 -0.17 -1.73
C SER A 29 21.28 -1.03 -0.76
N GLN A 30 21.76 -1.16 0.45
CA GLN A 30 20.95 -1.60 1.59
C GLN A 30 19.68 -0.76 1.58
N SER A 31 18.51 -1.34 1.91
CA SER A 31 17.27 -0.60 1.87
C SER A 31 17.39 0.61 2.82
N PHE A 32 16.81 1.73 2.43
CA PHE A 32 16.78 2.96 3.23
C PHE A 32 16.37 2.70 4.70
N LEU A 33 15.44 1.76 4.92
CA LEU A 33 15.00 1.33 6.25
C LEU A 33 16.08 0.61 7.06
N ASP A 34 17.08 -0.02 6.42
CA ASP A 34 18.21 -0.64 7.13
C ASP A 34 19.23 0.40 7.62
N SER A 35 19.31 1.55 6.97
CA SER A 35 20.20 2.64 7.38
C SER A 35 19.68 3.47 8.56
N LEU A 36 18.36 3.43 8.81
CA LEU A 36 17.70 4.17 9.90
C LEU A 36 17.55 3.36 11.19
N ALA A 37 17.86 2.07 11.19
CA ALA A 37 17.80 1.25 12.39
C ALA A 37 18.92 1.62 13.38
N PRO A 38 18.62 1.87 14.68
CA PRO A 38 19.65 2.12 15.68
C PRO A 38 20.56 0.89 15.76
N ARG A 39 21.88 1.12 15.71
CA ARG A 39 22.90 0.07 15.96
C ARG A 39 22.74 -0.44 17.39
N ARG A 40 22.23 -1.63 17.55
CA ARG A 40 22.27 -2.33 18.83
C ARG A 40 23.60 -3.06 18.95
N ASP A 41 24.51 -2.50 19.72
CA ASP A 41 25.64 -3.23 20.27
C ASP A 41 25.11 -4.13 21.38
N GLY A 42 25.26 -5.43 21.24
CA GLY A 42 24.83 -6.37 22.28
C GLY A 42 24.84 -7.81 21.80
N ARG A 43 25.89 -8.54 22.15
CA ARG A 43 26.02 -9.98 22.01
C ARG A 43 24.86 -10.71 22.69
N SER A 44 24.14 -11.54 21.93
CA SER A 44 23.39 -12.66 22.52
C SER A 44 23.41 -13.83 21.54
N SER A 45 24.07 -14.86 21.94
CA SER A 45 24.12 -16.19 21.37
C SER A 45 22.75 -16.85 21.44
N GLY A 46 22.13 -17.13 20.31
CA GLY A 46 20.90 -17.88 20.22
C GLY A 46 20.53 -18.08 18.76
N ASN A 47 20.99 -19.18 18.17
CA ASN A 47 20.84 -19.50 16.74
C ASN A 47 19.41 -19.94 16.42
N ARG A 48 18.43 -19.00 16.52
CA ARG A 48 17.12 -19.13 15.88
C ARG A 48 17.19 -18.39 14.57
N ALA A 49 17.25 -19.14 13.47
CA ALA A 49 17.22 -18.59 12.13
C ALA A 49 16.03 -17.62 12.00
N ARG A 50 16.31 -16.31 11.87
CA ARG A 50 15.29 -15.31 11.59
C ARG A 50 14.65 -15.66 10.26
N PRO A 51 13.32 -15.76 10.17
CA PRO A 51 12.66 -16.02 8.89
C PRO A 51 13.09 -14.97 7.89
N SER A 52 13.35 -15.38 6.64
CA SER A 52 13.76 -14.46 5.59
C SER A 52 12.72 -13.33 5.44
N ARG A 53 13.14 -12.12 5.09
CA ARG A 53 12.24 -10.97 4.84
C ARG A 53 11.08 -11.31 3.89
N ALA A 54 11.28 -12.24 2.96
CA ALA A 54 10.24 -12.72 2.05
C ALA A 54 9.15 -13.53 2.78
N VAL A 55 9.52 -14.32 3.79
CA VAL A 55 8.58 -15.09 4.62
C VAL A 55 7.82 -14.15 5.56
N GLN A 56 8.48 -13.18 6.18
CA GLN A 56 7.82 -12.18 7.02
C GLN A 56 6.76 -11.38 6.25
N ARG A 57 7.05 -10.97 5.00
CA ARG A 57 6.09 -10.22 4.15
C ARG A 57 4.81 -10.99 3.81
N GLN A 58 4.82 -12.32 3.83
CA GLN A 58 3.62 -13.12 3.55
C GLN A 58 2.55 -13.05 4.64
N PHE A 59 2.97 -12.71 5.86
CA PHE A 59 2.09 -12.67 7.04
C PHE A 59 1.75 -11.25 7.50
N HIS A 60 2.24 -10.22 6.80
CA HIS A 60 1.84 -8.85 7.08
C HIS A 60 0.39 -8.60 6.65
N ARG A 61 -0.35 -7.91 7.50
CA ARG A 61 -1.68 -7.38 7.17
C ARG A 61 -1.55 -6.42 5.98
N ARG A 62 -2.45 -6.55 5.02
CA ARG A 62 -2.39 -5.73 3.81
C ARG A 62 -2.94 -4.34 4.09
N VAL A 63 -2.18 -3.31 3.73
CA VAL A 63 -2.62 -1.92 3.76
C VAL A 63 -2.41 -1.30 2.39
N ILE A 64 -3.41 -0.58 1.90
CA ILE A 64 -3.31 0.27 0.71
C ILE A 64 -2.96 1.66 1.21
N VAL A 65 -1.94 2.27 0.61
CA VAL A 65 -1.57 3.67 0.84
C VAL A 65 -1.51 4.36 -0.50
N LYS A 66 -2.37 5.36 -0.69
CA LYS A 66 -2.31 6.30 -1.82
C LYS A 66 -1.74 7.61 -1.28
N ALA A 67 -0.86 8.26 -2.04
CA ALA A 67 -0.23 9.52 -1.64
C ALA A 67 -0.28 10.52 -2.77
N SER A 68 -0.52 11.79 -2.44
CA SER A 68 -0.43 12.91 -3.36
C SER A 68 0.18 14.12 -2.66
N ILE A 69 0.90 14.95 -3.44
CA ILE A 69 1.49 16.21 -2.98
C ILE A 69 0.72 17.34 -3.66
N LYS A 70 0.21 18.27 -2.86
CA LYS A 70 -0.55 19.42 -3.36
C LYS A 70 0.21 20.71 -3.06
N ARG A 71 0.43 21.53 -4.09
CA ARG A 71 1.07 22.84 -3.94
C ARG A 71 0.08 23.85 -3.37
N MET A 72 0.58 24.75 -2.52
CA MET A 72 -0.22 25.80 -1.89
C MET A 72 -0.20 27.14 -2.65
N VAL A 73 0.56 27.23 -3.75
CA VAL A 73 0.66 28.44 -4.58
C VAL A 73 -0.66 28.73 -5.29
N GLY A 74 -1.04 30.00 -5.39
CA GLY A 74 -2.24 30.45 -6.06
C GLY A 74 -3.52 30.02 -5.33
N THR A 75 -4.35 29.21 -5.97
CA THR A 75 -5.62 28.71 -5.40
C THR A 75 -5.44 27.56 -4.39
N GLY A 76 -4.21 27.24 -3.98
CA GLY A 76 -3.93 26.08 -3.14
C GLY A 76 -4.62 26.11 -1.78
N ALA A 77 -4.68 27.27 -1.12
CA ALA A 77 -5.35 27.47 0.16
C ALA A 77 -6.87 27.27 0.04
N ALA A 78 -7.49 27.78 -1.03
CA ALA A 78 -8.93 27.58 -1.29
C ALA A 78 -9.23 26.08 -1.52
N LYS A 79 -8.41 25.41 -2.36
CA LYS A 79 -8.54 23.96 -2.59
C LYS A 79 -8.29 23.10 -1.35
N LEU A 80 -7.49 23.56 -0.39
CA LEU A 80 -7.35 22.88 0.90
C LEU A 80 -8.62 23.06 1.73
N LYS A 81 -9.19 24.27 1.78
CA LYS A 81 -10.47 24.54 2.46
C LYS A 81 -11.58 23.64 1.91
N ASP A 82 -11.77 23.65 0.59
CA ASP A 82 -12.82 22.86 -0.07
C ASP A 82 -12.64 21.36 0.23
N HIS A 83 -11.40 20.88 0.23
CA HIS A 83 -11.11 19.49 0.52
C HIS A 83 -11.38 19.11 1.99
N LEU A 84 -11.01 19.95 2.95
CA LEU A 84 -11.32 19.71 4.37
C LEU A 84 -12.83 19.70 4.59
N SER A 85 -13.57 20.67 4.05
CA SER A 85 -15.03 20.72 4.14
C SER A 85 -15.71 19.51 3.48
N TYR A 86 -15.15 19.03 2.34
CA TYR A 86 -15.62 17.80 1.71
C TYR A 86 -15.43 16.59 2.63
N LEU A 87 -14.22 16.45 3.20
CA LEU A 87 -13.90 15.32 4.09
C LEU A 87 -14.80 15.29 5.33
N GLU A 88 -15.05 16.45 5.96
CA GLU A 88 -15.91 16.52 7.15
C GLU A 88 -17.38 16.20 6.83
N ARG A 89 -17.87 16.65 5.67
CA ARG A 89 -19.25 16.38 5.25
C ARG A 89 -19.50 14.91 4.94
N ASP A 90 -18.54 14.27 4.26
CA ASP A 90 -18.69 12.91 3.76
C ASP A 90 -18.15 11.85 4.73
N ALA A 91 -17.53 12.27 5.86
CA ALA A 91 -17.01 11.34 6.86
C ALA A 91 -18.11 10.83 7.78
N THR A 92 -18.09 9.53 8.01
CA THR A 92 -18.96 8.87 8.99
C THR A 92 -18.12 8.02 9.92
N GLN A 93 -18.31 8.15 11.24
CA GLN A 93 -17.63 7.34 12.22
C GLN A 93 -18.24 5.93 12.31
N LYS A 94 -17.60 5.04 13.07
CA LYS A 94 -18.05 3.65 13.24
C LYS A 94 -19.45 3.54 13.87
N ASP A 95 -19.85 4.54 14.65
CA ASP A 95 -21.18 4.66 15.30
C ASP A 95 -22.20 5.42 14.44
N ALA A 96 -21.91 5.64 13.16
CA ALA A 96 -22.71 6.43 12.22
C ALA A 96 -22.82 7.92 12.55
N SER A 97 -22.09 8.44 13.52
CA SER A 97 -22.01 9.88 13.79
C SER A 97 -21.17 10.60 12.73
N PRO A 98 -21.35 11.92 12.53
CA PRO A 98 -20.51 12.70 11.62
C PRO A 98 -19.03 12.59 11.98
N GLY A 99 -18.18 12.44 10.97
CA GLY A 99 -16.74 12.39 11.14
C GLY A 99 -16.18 13.70 11.67
N LYS A 100 -15.12 13.62 12.46
CA LYS A 100 -14.42 14.77 13.01
C LYS A 100 -12.93 14.63 12.72
N LEU A 101 -12.30 15.76 12.37
CA LEU A 101 -10.86 15.83 12.24
C LEU A 101 -10.19 15.58 13.59
N TYR A 102 -9.13 14.82 13.59
CA TYR A 102 -8.31 14.57 14.78
C TYR A 102 -6.82 14.72 14.44
N GLY A 103 -6.01 14.92 15.46
CA GLY A 103 -4.56 15.05 15.36
C GLY A 103 -3.83 14.11 16.32
N SER A 104 -2.59 14.46 16.63
CA SER A 104 -1.72 13.66 17.50
C SER A 104 -2.31 13.47 18.91
N ILE A 105 -2.89 14.51 19.47
CA ILE A 105 -3.45 14.53 20.83
C ILE A 105 -4.95 14.82 20.79
N LEU A 106 -5.38 15.81 19.99
CA LEU A 106 -6.76 16.28 19.94
C LEU A 106 -7.65 15.29 19.19
N HIS A 107 -8.87 15.08 19.70
CA HIS A 107 -9.90 14.24 19.08
C HIS A 107 -10.86 15.04 18.20
N ASP A 108 -10.81 16.36 18.28
CA ASP A 108 -11.61 17.31 17.51
C ASP A 108 -10.70 18.49 17.17
N VAL A 109 -10.26 18.58 15.93
CA VAL A 109 -9.38 19.65 15.43
C VAL A 109 -10.19 20.51 14.49
N ASP A 110 -10.21 21.80 14.74
CA ASP A 110 -10.85 22.75 13.86
C ASP A 110 -10.12 22.84 12.51
N ALA A 111 -10.86 22.60 11.42
CA ALA A 111 -10.36 22.63 10.06
C ALA A 111 -9.77 23.99 9.67
N GLU A 112 -10.34 25.09 10.19
CA GLU A 112 -9.89 26.45 9.92
C GLU A 112 -8.52 26.70 10.58
N SER A 113 -8.36 26.28 11.82
CA SER A 113 -7.08 26.35 12.53
C SER A 113 -5.96 25.60 11.80
N PHE A 114 -6.24 24.39 11.29
CA PHE A 114 -5.24 23.65 10.50
C PHE A 114 -4.93 24.35 9.17
N ARG A 115 -5.95 24.84 8.46
CA ARG A 115 -5.80 25.60 7.22
C ARG A 115 -4.91 26.85 7.42
N ASP A 116 -5.15 27.59 8.50
CA ASP A 116 -4.41 28.82 8.77
C ASP A 116 -2.93 28.54 9.04
N ARG A 117 -2.59 27.44 9.70
CA ARG A 117 -1.22 26.99 9.86
C ARG A 117 -0.55 26.61 8.53
N CYS A 118 -1.33 26.15 7.54
CA CYS A 118 -0.82 25.76 6.22
C CYS A 118 -0.71 26.94 5.23
N LYS A 119 -1.18 28.15 5.57
CA LYS A 119 -1.39 29.26 4.64
C LYS A 119 -0.13 29.64 3.86
N ASP A 120 1.02 29.66 4.54
CA ASP A 120 2.30 30.08 3.97
C ASP A 120 3.18 28.87 3.57
N ASP A 121 2.66 27.66 3.67
CA ASP A 121 3.38 26.45 3.31
C ASP A 121 3.50 26.36 1.78
N ARG A 122 4.61 25.82 1.30
CA ARG A 122 4.83 25.58 -0.13
C ARG A 122 3.93 24.48 -0.69
N HIS A 123 3.65 23.48 0.12
CA HIS A 123 2.88 22.29 -0.23
C HIS A 123 2.36 21.57 1.02
N HIS A 124 1.45 20.63 0.82
CA HIS A 124 1.06 19.65 1.83
C HIS A 124 0.94 18.27 1.21
N PHE A 125 1.00 17.24 2.05
CA PHE A 125 0.85 15.85 1.65
C PHE A 125 -0.56 15.37 2.02
N ARG A 126 -1.17 14.60 1.12
CA ARG A 126 -2.42 13.88 1.36
C ARG A 126 -2.18 12.41 1.20
N PHE A 127 -2.59 11.64 2.19
CA PHE A 127 -2.53 10.19 2.16
C PHE A 127 -3.92 9.62 2.39
N VAL A 128 -4.24 8.55 1.68
CA VAL A 128 -5.37 7.68 2.00
C VAL A 128 -4.79 6.37 2.47
N VAL A 129 -5.08 5.99 3.70
CA VAL A 129 -4.57 4.79 4.35
C VAL A 129 -5.74 3.85 4.61
N SER A 130 -5.77 2.70 3.93
CA SER A 130 -6.85 1.73 4.00
C SER A 130 -6.31 0.34 4.37
N PRO A 131 -6.33 -0.02 5.67
CA PRO A 131 -6.06 -1.38 6.08
C PRO A 131 -7.16 -2.32 5.58
N LYS A 132 -6.79 -3.46 4.98
CA LYS A 132 -7.79 -4.41 4.45
C LYS A 132 -8.63 -5.08 5.53
N ASP A 133 -8.11 -5.10 6.73
CA ASP A 133 -8.76 -5.67 7.91
C ASP A 133 -9.22 -4.56 8.89
N ALA A 134 -9.51 -3.33 8.39
CA ALA A 134 -9.89 -2.17 9.19
C ALA A 134 -11.12 -2.41 10.08
N GLU A 135 -12.06 -3.23 9.62
CA GLU A 135 -13.25 -3.61 10.40
C GLU A 135 -12.91 -4.39 11.69
N GLN A 136 -11.77 -5.11 11.68
CA GLN A 136 -11.29 -5.88 12.84
C GLN A 136 -10.46 -5.02 13.81
N MET A 137 -10.08 -3.80 13.40
CA MET A 137 -9.33 -2.89 14.25
C MET A 137 -10.22 -2.29 15.32
N THR A 138 -9.66 -2.17 16.52
CA THR A 138 -10.37 -1.59 17.67
C THR A 138 -10.57 -0.10 17.47
N ASP A 139 -9.52 0.61 17.07
CA ASP A 139 -9.51 2.06 16.89
C ASP A 139 -8.59 2.48 15.74
N LEU A 140 -9.20 2.93 14.64
CA LEU A 140 -8.48 3.41 13.46
C LEU A 140 -7.71 4.71 13.74
N LYS A 141 -8.17 5.53 14.71
CA LYS A 141 -7.49 6.75 15.16
C LYS A 141 -6.17 6.41 15.88
N ALA A 142 -6.21 5.42 16.78
CA ALA A 142 -5.03 4.94 17.47
C ALA A 142 -4.01 4.34 16.48
N TYR A 143 -4.48 3.55 15.52
CA TYR A 143 -3.67 3.02 14.43
C TYR A 143 -2.99 4.14 13.63
N THR A 144 -3.72 5.18 13.25
CA THR A 144 -3.19 6.30 12.48
C THR A 144 -2.16 7.11 13.28
N ARG A 145 -2.39 7.33 14.57
CA ARG A 145 -1.42 8.00 15.45
C ARG A 145 -0.10 7.23 15.55
N GLU A 146 -0.18 5.91 15.72
CA GLU A 146 1.02 5.06 15.75
C GLU A 146 1.76 5.08 14.40
N LEU A 147 1.03 5.05 13.27
CA LEU A 147 1.60 5.15 11.95
C LEU A 147 2.37 6.47 11.77
N VAL A 148 1.76 7.61 12.15
CA VAL A 148 2.40 8.92 12.03
C VAL A 148 3.60 9.04 12.98
N SER A 149 3.51 8.51 14.20
CA SER A 149 4.65 8.46 15.14
C SER A 149 5.85 7.72 14.54
N ARG A 150 5.61 6.64 13.78
CA ARG A 150 6.68 5.94 13.06
C ARG A 150 7.21 6.73 11.87
N MET A 151 6.32 7.44 11.16
CA MET A 151 6.75 8.38 10.11
C MET A 151 7.67 9.47 10.67
N GLU A 152 7.31 10.08 11.81
CA GLU A 152 8.15 11.05 12.51
C GLU A 152 9.53 10.50 12.85
N SER A 153 9.58 9.29 13.39
CA SER A 153 10.84 8.60 13.70
C SER A 153 11.67 8.33 12.45
N ASP A 154 11.06 7.90 11.35
CA ASP A 154 11.76 7.62 10.09
C ASP A 154 12.26 8.90 9.40
N LEU A 155 11.52 10.00 9.52
CA LEU A 155 11.84 11.29 8.90
C LEU A 155 12.71 12.19 9.80
N GLY A 156 12.85 11.85 11.09
CA GLY A 156 13.64 12.60 12.06
C GLY A 156 13.08 13.99 12.35
N THR A 157 11.75 14.16 12.32
CA THR A 157 11.07 15.43 12.60
C THR A 157 9.66 15.18 13.10
N LYS A 158 9.13 16.08 13.93
CA LYS A 158 7.71 16.09 14.27
C LYS A 158 6.89 16.55 13.07
N LEU A 159 5.67 16.05 12.98
CA LEU A 159 4.75 16.36 11.90
C LEU A 159 3.53 17.11 12.46
N ASP A 160 3.13 18.18 11.78
CA ASP A 160 1.81 18.80 11.99
C ASP A 160 0.83 18.18 11.01
N TRP A 161 -0.19 17.51 11.51
CA TRP A 161 -1.12 16.74 10.71
C TRP A 161 -2.51 16.68 11.29
N VAL A 162 -3.48 16.44 10.41
CA VAL A 162 -4.84 16.10 10.76
C VAL A 162 -5.29 14.87 9.97
N ALA A 163 -6.22 14.12 10.54
CA ALA A 163 -6.81 12.97 9.86
C ALA A 163 -8.31 12.88 10.14
N ILE A 164 -9.00 12.16 9.28
CA ILE A 164 -10.43 11.84 9.43
C ILE A 164 -10.67 10.44 8.89
N ASP A 165 -11.51 9.68 9.61
CA ASP A 165 -11.84 8.31 9.23
C ASP A 165 -13.19 8.26 8.52
N HIS A 166 -13.30 7.41 7.51
CA HIS A 166 -14.50 7.11 6.75
C HIS A 166 -14.88 5.65 6.94
N TYR A 167 -16.05 5.41 7.54
CA TYR A 167 -16.60 4.06 7.80
C TYR A 167 -17.81 3.72 6.93
N ASP A 168 -18.36 4.68 6.21
CA ASP A 168 -19.52 4.54 5.33
C ASP A 168 -19.22 3.90 3.97
N THR A 169 -17.99 3.51 3.75
CA THR A 169 -17.52 2.87 2.52
C THR A 169 -17.33 1.37 2.71
N ALA A 170 -17.38 0.60 1.62
CA ALA A 170 -17.11 -0.83 1.62
C ALA A 170 -15.75 -1.24 2.24
N GLN A 171 -14.85 -0.28 2.40
CA GLN A 171 -13.53 -0.46 3.01
C GLN A 171 -13.19 0.76 3.88
N PRO A 172 -13.29 0.66 5.22
CA PRO A 172 -12.91 1.75 6.10
C PRO A 172 -11.50 2.24 5.84
N HIS A 173 -11.32 3.56 5.84
CA HIS A 173 -10.03 4.18 5.53
C HIS A 173 -9.88 5.55 6.20
N THR A 174 -8.65 5.99 6.32
CA THR A 174 -8.29 7.29 6.90
C THR A 174 -7.74 8.21 5.83
N HIS A 175 -8.26 9.42 5.74
CA HIS A 175 -7.62 10.54 5.07
C HIS A 175 -6.68 11.24 6.04
N LEU A 176 -5.39 11.28 5.71
CA LEU A 176 -4.34 11.90 6.50
C LEU A 176 -3.74 13.06 5.70
N LEU A 177 -3.81 14.26 6.26
CA LEU A 177 -3.20 15.46 5.70
C LEU A 177 -2.01 15.84 6.58
N VAL A 178 -0.84 15.95 5.97
CA VAL A 178 0.40 16.33 6.65
C VAL A 178 0.88 17.64 6.07
N ARG A 179 1.15 18.60 6.94
CA ARG A 179 1.68 19.91 6.60
C ARG A 179 3.06 19.78 5.94
N GLY A 180 3.35 20.65 4.98
CA GLY A 180 4.60 20.62 4.21
C GLY A 180 5.80 21.24 4.91
N VAL A 181 5.76 21.42 6.23
CA VAL A 181 6.77 22.08 7.05
C VAL A 181 7.18 21.18 8.21
N ARG A 182 8.47 21.15 8.51
CA ARG A 182 9.06 20.44 9.65
C ARG A 182 8.92 21.25 10.93
N ASP A 183 9.24 20.62 12.07
CA ASP A 183 9.30 21.30 13.38
C ASP A 183 10.34 22.41 13.47
N ASP A 184 11.39 22.38 12.62
CA ASP A 184 12.42 23.44 12.50
C ASP A 184 12.02 24.58 11.52
N GLY A 185 10.80 24.58 11.01
CA GLY A 185 10.26 25.58 10.10
C GLY A 185 10.69 25.46 8.64
N LYS A 186 11.49 24.45 8.28
CA LYS A 186 11.91 24.19 6.90
C LYS A 186 10.89 23.35 6.13
N ASP A 187 10.96 23.39 4.80
CA ASP A 187 10.16 22.52 3.94
C ASP A 187 10.33 21.05 4.32
N LEU A 188 9.22 20.36 4.52
CA LEU A 188 9.21 18.91 4.71
C LEU A 188 9.43 18.21 3.38
N VAL A 189 10.53 17.49 3.28
CA VAL A 189 10.86 16.66 2.11
C VAL A 189 10.74 15.20 2.50
N ILE A 190 9.75 14.50 1.95
CA ILE A 190 9.59 13.05 2.12
C ILE A 190 10.24 12.35 0.93
N PRO A 191 11.23 11.45 1.14
CA PRO A 191 11.87 10.73 0.05
C PRO A 191 10.85 9.96 -0.79
N ARG A 192 11.01 9.99 -2.11
CA ARG A 192 10.10 9.30 -3.04
C ARG A 192 9.93 7.81 -2.73
N GLU A 193 11.00 7.14 -2.34
CA GLU A 193 10.93 5.72 -1.94
C GLU A 193 10.11 5.50 -0.67
N TYR A 194 10.16 6.46 0.26
CA TYR A 194 9.33 6.42 1.46
C TYR A 194 7.85 6.57 1.10
N ILE A 195 7.49 7.54 0.24
CA ILE A 195 6.10 7.73 -0.23
C ILE A 195 5.60 6.47 -0.97
N SER A 196 6.41 5.90 -1.86
CA SER A 196 5.97 4.78 -2.72
C SER A 196 5.94 3.43 -2.00
N ARG A 197 6.81 3.22 -1.00
CA ARG A 197 7.00 1.94 -0.33
C ARG A 197 7.07 2.04 1.18
N GLY A 198 7.92 2.92 1.73
CA GLY A 198 8.24 2.98 3.15
C GLY A 198 7.00 3.17 4.03
N MET A 199 6.16 4.15 3.71
CA MET A 199 4.92 4.39 4.45
C MET A 199 3.99 3.17 4.45
N ARG A 200 3.86 2.48 3.32
CA ARG A 200 3.06 1.25 3.24
C ARG A 200 3.65 0.12 4.08
N GLU A 201 4.96 -0.04 4.10
CA GLU A 201 5.63 -1.02 4.95
C GLU A 201 5.37 -0.72 6.44
N ARG A 202 5.48 0.55 6.86
CA ARG A 202 5.13 0.96 8.23
C ARG A 202 3.65 0.73 8.57
N ALA A 203 2.75 1.09 7.66
CA ALA A 203 1.32 0.86 7.83
C ALA A 203 0.98 -0.63 8.01
N GLN A 204 1.64 -1.51 7.26
CA GLN A 204 1.50 -2.96 7.38
C GLN A 204 2.09 -3.50 8.68
N GLU A 205 3.21 -2.96 9.15
CA GLU A 205 3.81 -3.31 10.44
C GLU A 205 2.87 -2.96 11.59
N VAL A 206 2.32 -1.74 11.61
CA VAL A 206 1.39 -1.29 12.65
C VAL A 206 0.12 -2.15 12.66
N ALA A 207 -0.48 -2.41 11.49
CA ALA A 207 -1.64 -3.28 11.37
C ALA A 207 -1.35 -4.72 11.87
N SER A 208 -0.14 -5.23 11.61
CA SER A 208 0.27 -6.56 12.05
C SER A 208 0.63 -6.63 13.54
N LEU A 209 0.99 -5.51 14.16
CA LEU A 209 1.17 -5.42 15.61
C LEU A 209 -0.16 -5.42 16.35
N GLU A 210 -1.15 -4.70 15.83
CA GLU A 210 -2.47 -4.61 16.45
C GLU A 210 -3.28 -5.91 16.30
N LEU A 211 -3.38 -6.43 15.07
CA LEU A 211 -4.23 -7.59 14.75
C LEU A 211 -3.48 -8.94 14.80
N GLY A 212 -2.19 -8.92 15.09
CA GLY A 212 -1.32 -10.08 14.93
C GLY A 212 -0.98 -10.35 13.43
N PRO A 213 0.04 -11.19 13.18
CA PRO A 213 0.36 -11.61 11.82
C PRO A 213 -0.82 -12.41 11.23
N MET A 214 -1.03 -12.28 9.92
CA MET A 214 -2.06 -13.05 9.23
C MET A 214 -1.82 -14.55 9.41
N SER A 215 -2.82 -15.27 9.91
CA SER A 215 -2.74 -16.72 10.08
C SER A 215 -2.67 -17.44 8.72
N GLU A 216 -2.18 -18.67 8.71
CA GLU A 216 -2.15 -19.49 7.50
C GLU A 216 -3.58 -19.75 6.96
N LEU A 217 -4.54 -19.91 7.85
CA LEU A 217 -5.95 -20.10 7.49
C LEU A 217 -6.54 -18.85 6.82
N GLU A 218 -6.31 -17.66 7.37
CA GLU A 218 -6.72 -16.39 6.76
C GLU A 218 -6.08 -16.19 5.39
N ASN A 219 -4.77 -16.47 5.27
CA ASN A 219 -4.06 -16.37 4.00
C ASN A 219 -4.62 -17.34 2.95
N ARG A 220 -4.94 -18.58 3.36
CA ARG A 220 -5.58 -19.57 2.50
C ARG A 220 -6.95 -19.10 2.03
N ALA A 221 -7.79 -18.60 2.95
CA ALA A 221 -9.12 -18.09 2.63
C ALA A 221 -9.05 -16.88 1.68
N LYS A 222 -8.12 -15.97 1.92
CA LYS A 222 -7.87 -14.80 1.06
C LYS A 222 -7.49 -15.22 -0.36
N LEU A 223 -6.53 -16.13 -0.51
CA LEU A 223 -6.12 -16.63 -1.82
C LEU A 223 -7.25 -17.41 -2.52
N ALA A 224 -8.05 -18.17 -1.77
CA ALA A 224 -9.17 -18.89 -2.32
C ALA A 224 -10.24 -17.98 -2.95
N ARG A 225 -10.48 -16.79 -2.37
CA ARG A 225 -11.42 -15.80 -2.94
C ARG A 225 -10.96 -15.22 -4.28
N THR A 226 -9.67 -15.33 -4.61
CA THR A 226 -9.11 -14.78 -5.85
C THR A 226 -8.99 -15.82 -6.99
N ILE A 227 -9.50 -17.04 -6.79
CA ILE A 227 -9.37 -18.13 -7.79
C ILE A 227 -10.03 -17.73 -9.11
N ASP A 228 -11.23 -17.17 -9.05
CA ASP A 228 -12.03 -16.85 -10.25
C ASP A 228 -11.89 -15.38 -10.70
N ALA A 229 -10.99 -14.61 -10.09
CA ALA A 229 -10.74 -13.22 -10.45
C ALA A 229 -10.27 -13.09 -11.92
N GLN A 230 -10.79 -12.11 -12.64
CA GLN A 230 -10.40 -11.85 -14.04
C GLN A 230 -9.16 -10.95 -14.16
N HIS A 231 -8.63 -10.47 -13.06
CA HIS A 231 -7.41 -9.67 -12.98
C HIS A 231 -6.25 -10.45 -12.36
N LYS A 232 -5.04 -9.88 -12.43
CA LYS A 232 -3.81 -10.46 -11.85
C LYS A 232 -3.89 -10.61 -10.34
N THR A 233 -3.64 -11.82 -9.85
CA THR A 233 -3.71 -12.19 -8.43
C THR A 233 -2.35 -12.62 -7.87
N ASP A 234 -2.28 -12.86 -6.57
CA ASP A 234 -1.08 -13.45 -5.95
C ASP A 234 -0.90 -14.94 -6.35
N LEU A 235 -1.99 -15.65 -6.72
CA LEU A 235 -1.88 -17.00 -7.28
C LEU A 235 -1.17 -16.99 -8.64
N ASP A 236 -1.41 -15.99 -9.47
CA ASP A 236 -0.74 -15.85 -10.77
C ASP A 236 0.77 -15.59 -10.61
N LYS A 237 1.18 -14.82 -9.59
CA LYS A 237 2.59 -14.65 -9.23
C LYS A 237 3.23 -15.95 -8.73
N MET A 238 2.46 -16.82 -8.06
CA MET A 238 2.95 -18.14 -7.64
C MET A 238 3.09 -19.08 -8.84
N ILE A 239 2.16 -19.05 -9.77
CA ILE A 239 2.21 -19.79 -11.03
C ILE A 239 3.44 -19.36 -11.84
N ASP A 240 3.64 -18.06 -12.01
CA ASP A 240 4.77 -17.48 -12.76
C ASP A 240 6.14 -17.88 -12.20
N ARG A 241 6.25 -18.00 -10.88
CA ARG A 241 7.48 -18.48 -10.21
C ARG A 241 7.67 -19.99 -10.27
N ALA A 242 6.60 -20.74 -10.42
CA ALA A 242 6.62 -22.21 -10.40
C ALA A 242 6.77 -22.82 -11.80
N ARG A 243 6.45 -22.07 -12.86
CA ARG A 243 6.62 -22.51 -14.24
C ARG A 243 8.10 -22.48 -14.64
N ASP A 244 8.43 -23.36 -15.58
CA ASP A 244 9.71 -23.42 -16.27
C ASP A 244 9.46 -23.07 -17.74
N GLY A 245 9.90 -21.88 -18.16
CA GLY A 245 9.47 -21.30 -19.43
C GLY A 245 7.95 -21.14 -19.48
N GLU A 246 7.30 -21.82 -20.41
CA GLU A 246 5.84 -21.84 -20.55
C GLU A 246 5.17 -23.00 -19.78
N MET A 247 5.94 -23.94 -19.25
CA MET A 247 5.41 -25.19 -18.68
C MET A 247 5.29 -25.13 -17.17
N LEU A 248 4.10 -25.46 -16.67
CA LEU A 248 3.85 -25.70 -15.25
C LEU A 248 3.54 -27.18 -15.02
N ASP A 249 4.37 -27.85 -14.22
CA ASP A 249 4.18 -29.25 -13.85
C ASP A 249 3.62 -29.38 -12.42
N LEU A 250 2.33 -29.68 -12.31
CA LEU A 250 1.66 -29.87 -11.03
C LEU A 250 1.91 -31.25 -10.39
N ARG A 251 2.67 -32.16 -11.02
CA ARG A 251 3.07 -33.43 -10.40
C ARG A 251 4.24 -33.26 -9.45
N LYS A 252 5.08 -32.25 -9.68
CA LYS A 252 6.24 -32.01 -8.81
C LYS A 252 5.83 -32.07 -7.34
N PRO A 253 6.51 -32.87 -6.52
CA PRO A 253 6.17 -33.00 -5.10
C PRO A 253 6.39 -31.68 -4.39
N VAL A 254 5.52 -31.38 -3.43
CA VAL A 254 5.64 -30.22 -2.55
C VAL A 254 5.56 -30.68 -1.09
N PRO A 255 6.21 -29.98 -0.16
CA PRO A 255 6.09 -30.30 1.26
C PRO A 255 4.61 -30.30 1.72
N PRO A 256 4.21 -31.14 2.68
CA PRO A 256 2.81 -31.23 3.15
C PRO A 256 2.21 -29.86 3.51
N ARG A 257 2.99 -28.98 4.14
CA ARG A 257 2.59 -27.60 4.47
C ARG A 257 2.26 -26.71 3.27
N GLN A 258 2.62 -27.12 2.06
CA GLN A 258 2.37 -26.38 0.82
C GLN A 258 1.29 -27.02 -0.07
N LEU A 259 0.73 -28.18 0.31
CA LEU A 259 -0.27 -28.89 -0.48
C LEU A 259 -1.50 -28.02 -0.76
N TRP A 260 -1.96 -27.25 0.20
CA TRP A 260 -3.08 -26.35 0.01
C TRP A 260 -2.82 -25.25 -1.05
N ARG A 261 -1.56 -24.75 -1.14
CA ARG A 261 -1.17 -23.79 -2.19
C ARG A 261 -1.22 -24.43 -3.56
N LYS A 262 -0.70 -25.66 -3.69
CA LYS A 262 -0.77 -26.44 -4.92
C LYS A 262 -2.22 -26.67 -5.36
N GLN A 263 -3.12 -26.96 -4.43
CA GLN A 263 -4.54 -27.11 -4.70
C GLN A 263 -5.18 -25.79 -5.22
N LEU A 264 -4.85 -24.64 -4.61
CA LEU A 264 -5.34 -23.34 -5.07
C LEU A 264 -4.79 -23.00 -6.47
N ILE A 265 -3.51 -23.27 -6.73
CA ILE A 265 -2.89 -23.11 -8.05
C ILE A 265 -3.61 -24.00 -9.08
N ALA A 266 -3.88 -25.26 -8.76
CA ALA A 266 -4.59 -26.18 -9.65
C ALA A 266 -6.02 -25.71 -9.96
N ARG A 267 -6.68 -25.01 -9.03
CA ARG A 267 -7.98 -24.40 -9.29
C ARG A 267 -7.85 -23.14 -10.14
N ARG A 268 -6.89 -22.27 -9.82
CA ARG A 268 -6.64 -21.03 -10.57
C ARG A 268 -6.30 -21.30 -12.02
N ILE A 269 -5.47 -22.31 -12.31
CA ILE A 269 -5.06 -22.61 -13.69
C ILE A 269 -6.24 -23.06 -14.57
N LYS A 270 -7.27 -23.69 -13.99
CA LYS A 270 -8.51 -23.99 -14.70
C LYS A 270 -9.29 -22.72 -15.06
N THR A 271 -9.23 -21.70 -14.21
CA THR A 271 -9.79 -20.38 -14.53
C THR A 271 -8.99 -19.72 -15.66
N LEU A 272 -7.64 -19.76 -15.60
CA LEU A 272 -6.80 -19.28 -16.69
C LEU A 272 -7.05 -20.02 -18.01
N GLN A 273 -7.33 -21.31 -17.96
CA GLN A 273 -7.73 -22.10 -19.15
C GLN A 273 -9.04 -21.57 -19.75
N ARG A 274 -10.06 -21.33 -18.92
CA ARG A 274 -11.33 -20.71 -19.38
C ARG A 274 -11.14 -19.34 -20.02
N MET A 275 -10.14 -18.60 -19.56
CA MET A 275 -9.74 -17.30 -20.11
C MET A 275 -8.83 -17.42 -21.36
N GLY A 276 -8.49 -18.64 -21.80
CA GLY A 276 -7.58 -18.86 -22.92
C GLY A 276 -6.12 -18.52 -22.63
N LEU A 277 -5.71 -18.44 -21.34
CA LEU A 277 -4.36 -18.07 -20.90
C LEU A 277 -3.52 -19.29 -20.49
N ALA A 278 -4.13 -20.47 -20.41
CA ALA A 278 -3.48 -21.75 -20.12
C ALA A 278 -4.11 -22.88 -20.91
N GLU A 279 -3.32 -23.90 -21.27
CA GLU A 279 -3.75 -25.11 -21.96
C GLU A 279 -3.28 -26.35 -21.20
N TYR A 280 -4.13 -27.38 -21.16
CA TYR A 280 -3.80 -28.66 -20.52
C TYR A 280 -3.11 -29.60 -21.50
N GLU A 281 -1.86 -29.94 -21.22
CA GLU A 281 -1.03 -30.84 -22.07
C GLU A 281 -1.10 -32.32 -21.67
N GLY A 282 -1.94 -32.64 -20.68
CA GLY A 282 -2.04 -34.00 -20.15
C GLY A 282 -1.11 -34.26 -18.95
N ARG A 283 -1.38 -35.37 -18.25
CA ARG A 283 -0.58 -35.86 -17.12
C ARG A 283 -0.22 -34.80 -16.08
N GLY A 284 -1.09 -33.79 -15.83
CA GLY A 284 -0.86 -32.72 -14.84
C GLY A 284 0.11 -31.64 -15.29
N GLN A 285 0.43 -31.58 -16.58
CA GLN A 285 1.23 -30.52 -17.19
C GLN A 285 0.34 -29.47 -17.85
N TRP A 286 0.74 -28.23 -17.78
CA TRP A 286 0.01 -27.07 -18.28
C TRP A 286 0.94 -26.15 -19.04
N ARG A 287 0.56 -25.76 -20.24
CA ARG A 287 1.21 -24.69 -20.99
C ARG A 287 0.54 -23.37 -20.63
N ILE A 288 1.32 -22.37 -20.29
CA ILE A 288 0.86 -21.04 -19.88
C ILE A 288 1.39 -20.02 -20.87
N LYS A 289 0.53 -19.15 -21.37
CA LYS A 289 0.95 -18.07 -22.29
C LYS A 289 2.03 -17.23 -21.65
N PRO A 290 3.10 -16.84 -22.39
CA PRO A 290 4.22 -16.06 -21.85
C PRO A 290 3.76 -14.74 -21.21
N ASP A 291 2.80 -14.07 -21.82
CA ASP A 291 2.26 -12.76 -21.50
C ASP A 291 1.03 -12.79 -20.56
N PHE A 292 0.64 -13.96 -20.02
CA PHE A 292 -0.60 -14.11 -19.23
C PHE A 292 -0.68 -13.08 -18.08
N THR A 293 0.44 -12.77 -17.42
CA THR A 293 0.44 -11.79 -16.31
C THR A 293 0.23 -10.37 -16.79
N GLN A 294 0.66 -10.05 -18.01
CA GLN A 294 0.46 -8.74 -18.63
C GLN A 294 -0.99 -8.59 -19.06
N THR A 295 -1.55 -9.60 -19.73
CA THR A 295 -2.96 -9.66 -20.13
C THR A 295 -3.89 -9.46 -18.93
N LEU A 296 -3.64 -10.17 -17.81
CA LEU A 296 -4.42 -10.02 -16.57
C LEU A 296 -4.24 -8.64 -15.91
N THR A 297 -3.14 -7.97 -16.16
CA THR A 297 -2.93 -6.59 -15.67
C THR A 297 -3.72 -5.59 -16.50
N CYS A 298 -3.79 -5.76 -17.82
CA CYS A 298 -4.58 -4.91 -18.71
C CYS A 298 -6.10 -5.01 -18.41
N LEU A 299 -6.59 -6.22 -18.14
CA LEU A 299 -8.01 -6.43 -17.79
C LEU A 299 -8.44 -5.67 -16.53
N LEU A 300 -7.53 -5.42 -15.58
CA LEU A 300 -7.82 -4.61 -14.41
C LEU A 300 -8.17 -3.15 -14.78
N TYR A 301 -7.49 -2.58 -15.78
CA TYR A 301 -7.72 -1.20 -16.19
C TYR A 301 -9.00 -1.01 -17.02
N THR A 302 -9.47 -2.08 -17.68
CA THR A 302 -10.70 -2.01 -18.49
C THR A 302 -11.97 -2.18 -17.65
N SER A 303 -11.91 -2.91 -16.51
CA SER A 303 -13.04 -3.03 -15.59
C SER A 303 -13.29 -1.75 -14.80
N ASP A 304 -12.23 -1.05 -14.39
CA ASP A 304 -12.36 0.23 -13.68
C ASP A 304 -12.87 1.37 -14.59
N ALA A 305 -12.73 1.22 -15.92
CA ALA A 305 -13.21 2.20 -16.90
C ALA A 305 -14.67 1.95 -17.37
N ALA A 306 -15.27 0.82 -17.01
CA ALA A 306 -16.64 0.47 -17.36
C ALA A 306 -17.65 0.83 -16.24
N ASP A 307 -17.15 1.17 -15.05
CA ASP A 307 -17.96 1.59 -13.89
C ASP A 307 -17.95 3.13 -13.69
N GLU A 308 -17.40 3.92 -14.65
CA GLU A 308 -17.57 5.37 -14.79
C GLU A 308 -18.61 5.65 -15.91
#